data_ae02978c1ad2c8aa351c8eda0a6c0693
#
_entry.id   ae02978c1ad2c8aa351c8eda0a6c0693
#
_cell.length_a   1.000
_cell.length_b   1.000
_cell.length_c   1.000
_cell.angle_alpha   90.00
_cell.angle_beta   90.00
_cell.angle_gamma   90.00
#
_symmetry.space_group_name_H-M   'P 1'
#
loop_
_entity.id
_entity.type
_entity.pdbx_description
1 polymer ?
#
loop_
_entity_poly.entity_id
_entity_poly.type
_entity_poly.pdbx_seq_one_letter_code
_entity_poly.pdbx_strand_id
1 'polypeptide(L)'
;MKPLNELADEQLVSLYTEGNDAAFDTLLKRYESKVFSYIFYSVKNQELAEDLFQDVFIKIVVRLKNRQYSENGKFSSWMMRIVHNHLIDYYRTSTA
;
A
#
# COMPACT_ATOMS: atom_id res chain seq x y z
N MET A 1 -18.68 -9.71 17.18
CA MET A 1 -17.40 -9.48 16.44
C MET A 1 -17.72 -8.89 15.07
N LYS A 2 -17.06 -7.82 14.70
CA LYS A 2 -17.29 -7.22 13.39
C LYS A 2 -16.52 -7.97 12.31
N PRO A 3 -17.08 -8.11 11.09
CA PRO A 3 -16.30 -8.63 9.96
C PRO A 3 -15.09 -7.75 9.67
N LEU A 4 -14.05 -8.34 9.09
CA LEU A 4 -12.82 -7.60 8.81
C LEU A 4 -13.06 -6.34 7.98
N ASN A 5 -13.98 -6.40 7.00
CA ASN A 5 -14.22 -5.25 6.13
C ASN A 5 -14.90 -4.07 6.83
N GLU A 6 -15.34 -4.23 8.05
CA GLU A 6 -15.92 -3.15 8.84
C GLU A 6 -14.95 -2.56 9.86
N LEU A 7 -13.75 -3.13 9.98
CA LEU A 7 -12.74 -2.63 10.91
C LEU A 7 -12.02 -1.41 10.33
N ALA A 8 -11.55 -0.55 11.23
CA ALA A 8 -10.73 0.59 10.84
C ALA A 8 -9.35 0.10 10.36
N ASP A 9 -8.67 0.92 9.56
CA ASP A 9 -7.35 0.60 9.05
C ASP A 9 -6.39 0.17 10.16
N GLU A 10 -6.38 0.90 11.26
CA GLU A 10 -5.46 0.62 12.37
C GLU A 10 -5.72 -0.74 13.00
N GLN A 11 -6.98 -1.15 13.08
CA GLN A 11 -7.35 -2.46 13.59
C GLN A 11 -6.87 -3.56 12.65
N LEU A 12 -6.99 -3.34 11.34
CA LEU A 12 -6.52 -4.31 10.35
C LEU A 12 -4.99 -4.43 10.38
N VAL A 13 -4.28 -3.31 10.52
CA VAL A 13 -2.83 -3.32 10.64
C VAL A 13 -2.40 -4.13 11.87
N SER A 14 -3.03 -3.89 13.01
CA SER A 14 -2.72 -4.63 14.24
C SER A 14 -2.93 -6.12 14.07
N LEU A 15 -4.06 -6.52 13.48
CA LEU A 15 -4.33 -7.94 13.24
C LEU A 15 -3.30 -8.56 12.31
N TYR A 16 -2.90 -7.84 11.27
CA TYR A 16 -1.89 -8.35 10.34
C TYR A 16 -0.54 -8.54 11.03
N THR A 17 -0.11 -7.60 11.85
CA THR A 17 1.17 -7.72 12.56
C THR A 17 1.15 -8.83 13.59
N GLU A 18 -0.04 -9.25 14.03
CA GLU A 18 -0.23 -10.38 14.93
C GLU A 18 -0.33 -11.72 14.19
N GLY A 19 -0.24 -11.70 12.86
CA GLY A 19 -0.23 -12.91 12.05
C GLY A 19 -1.50 -13.19 11.26
N ASN A 20 -2.47 -12.27 11.23
CA ASN A 20 -3.71 -12.46 10.49
C ASN A 20 -3.55 -11.94 9.05
N ASP A 21 -3.22 -12.84 8.13
CA ASP A 21 -3.00 -12.47 6.72
C ASP A 21 -4.28 -11.98 6.05
N ALA A 22 -5.45 -12.49 6.47
CA ALA A 22 -6.72 -12.03 5.91
C ALA A 22 -6.97 -10.55 6.17
N ALA A 23 -6.45 -10.02 7.28
CA ALA A 23 -6.57 -8.60 7.59
C ALA A 23 -5.81 -7.76 6.56
N PHE A 24 -4.64 -8.21 6.11
CA PHE A 24 -3.90 -7.50 5.08
C PHE A 24 -4.64 -7.54 3.74
N ASP A 25 -5.20 -8.70 3.37
CA ASP A 25 -5.99 -8.82 2.13
C ASP A 25 -7.15 -7.83 2.12
N THR A 26 -7.82 -7.68 3.26
CA THR A 26 -8.93 -6.74 3.41
C THR A 26 -8.44 -5.30 3.22
N LEU A 27 -7.32 -4.98 3.85
CA LEU A 27 -6.72 -3.65 3.77
C LEU A 27 -6.28 -3.34 2.32
N LEU A 28 -5.66 -4.31 1.66
CA LEU A 28 -5.22 -4.20 0.28
C LEU A 28 -6.41 -3.93 -0.65
N LYS A 29 -7.48 -4.70 -0.52
CA LYS A 29 -8.67 -4.51 -1.36
C LYS A 29 -9.31 -3.15 -1.15
N ARG A 30 -9.21 -2.62 0.06
CA ARG A 30 -9.77 -1.30 0.37
C ARG A 30 -9.08 -0.19 -0.41
N TYR A 31 -7.79 -0.32 -0.67
CA TYR A 31 -6.98 0.72 -1.28
C TYR A 31 -6.46 0.42 -2.67
N GLU A 32 -6.66 -0.78 -3.20
CA GLU A 32 -6.04 -1.17 -4.46
C GLU A 32 -6.45 -0.28 -5.63
N SER A 33 -7.72 0.10 -5.72
CA SER A 33 -8.20 0.99 -6.80
C SER A 33 -7.58 2.37 -6.69
N LYS A 34 -7.51 2.90 -5.48
CA LYS A 34 -6.95 4.22 -5.24
C LYS A 34 -5.46 4.27 -5.61
N VAL A 35 -4.72 3.27 -5.17
CA VAL A 35 -3.28 3.20 -5.44
C VAL A 35 -3.03 2.99 -6.93
N PHE A 36 -3.74 2.04 -7.54
CA PHE A 36 -3.57 1.76 -8.96
C PHE A 36 -3.90 2.99 -9.80
N SER A 37 -5.00 3.67 -9.51
CA SER A 37 -5.39 4.88 -10.24
C SER A 37 -4.34 5.97 -10.13
N TYR A 38 -3.79 6.15 -8.93
CA TYR A 38 -2.73 7.15 -8.71
C TYR A 38 -1.51 6.85 -9.59
N ILE A 39 -1.08 5.58 -9.60
CA ILE A 39 0.06 5.15 -10.41
C ILE A 39 -0.24 5.30 -11.89
N PHE A 40 -1.41 4.83 -12.32
CA PHE A 40 -1.80 4.87 -13.73
C PHE A 40 -1.83 6.30 -14.27
N TYR A 41 -2.41 7.23 -13.51
CA TYR A 41 -2.47 8.62 -13.94
C TYR A 41 -1.09 9.26 -14.02
N SER A 42 -0.12 8.76 -13.27
CA SER A 42 1.26 9.24 -13.35
C SER A 42 1.96 8.72 -14.60
N VAL A 43 1.85 7.42 -14.89
CA VAL A 43 2.64 6.80 -15.95
C VAL A 43 1.88 6.61 -17.27
N LYS A 44 0.56 6.58 -17.22
CA LYS A 44 -0.34 6.45 -18.36
C LYS A 44 -0.01 5.24 -19.26
N ASN A 45 0.38 4.14 -18.63
CA ASN A 45 0.72 2.89 -19.30
C ASN A 45 0.23 1.75 -18.40
N GLN A 46 -0.66 0.91 -18.93
CA GLN A 46 -1.31 -0.15 -18.16
C GLN A 46 -0.31 -1.17 -17.62
N GLU A 47 0.55 -1.71 -18.48
CA GLU A 47 1.54 -2.70 -18.05
C GLU A 47 2.50 -2.15 -17.02
N LEU A 48 2.99 -0.95 -17.23
CA LEU A 48 3.91 -0.31 -16.31
C LEU A 48 3.22 -0.04 -14.97
N ALA A 49 1.97 0.42 -15.02
CA ALA A 49 1.21 0.67 -13.80
C ALA A 49 1.03 -0.61 -12.99
N GLU A 50 0.77 -1.74 -13.65
CA GLU A 50 0.63 -3.03 -12.98
C GLU A 50 1.94 -3.46 -12.30
N ASP A 51 3.07 -3.29 -12.99
CA ASP A 51 4.37 -3.62 -12.42
C ASP A 51 4.71 -2.74 -11.21
N LEU A 52 4.49 -1.44 -11.34
CA LEU A 52 4.75 -0.51 -10.24
C LEU A 52 3.81 -0.77 -9.06
N PHE A 53 2.56 -1.13 -9.34
CA PHE A 53 1.59 -1.46 -8.31
C PHE A 53 2.07 -2.66 -7.48
N GLN A 54 2.53 -3.72 -8.14
CA GLN A 54 3.07 -4.89 -7.44
C GLN A 54 4.27 -4.53 -6.59
N ASP A 55 5.21 -3.76 -7.15
CA ASP A 55 6.41 -3.34 -6.42
C ASP A 55 6.06 -2.53 -5.18
N VAL A 56 5.09 -1.63 -5.30
CA VAL A 56 4.65 -0.79 -4.19
C VAL A 56 4.04 -1.65 -3.07
N PHE A 57 3.18 -2.62 -3.42
CA PHE A 57 2.56 -3.45 -2.41
C PHE A 57 3.56 -4.38 -1.72
N ILE A 58 4.58 -4.84 -2.44
CA ILE A 58 5.67 -5.60 -1.82
C ILE A 58 6.38 -4.72 -0.77
N LYS A 59 6.66 -3.47 -1.11
CA LYS A 59 7.27 -2.54 -0.15
C LYS A 59 6.40 -2.32 1.07
N ILE A 60 5.09 -2.15 0.86
CA ILE A 60 4.15 -1.95 1.96
C ILE A 60 4.16 -3.16 2.89
N VAL A 61 4.07 -4.37 2.32
CA VAL A 61 4.10 -5.62 3.10
C VAL A 61 5.38 -5.72 3.92
N VAL A 62 6.53 -5.50 3.28
CA VAL A 62 7.82 -5.61 3.96
C VAL A 62 7.92 -4.62 5.12
N ARG A 63 7.51 -3.39 4.90
CA ARG A 63 7.58 -2.37 5.95
C ARG A 63 6.62 -2.63 7.09
N LEU A 64 5.43 -3.16 6.81
CA LEU A 64 4.50 -3.55 7.87
C LEU A 64 5.07 -4.70 8.69
N LYS A 65 5.65 -5.71 8.03
CA LYS A 65 6.25 -6.86 8.73
C LYS A 65 7.43 -6.44 9.59
N ASN A 66 8.18 -5.44 9.14
CA ASN A 66 9.32 -4.91 9.89
C ASN A 66 8.92 -3.84 10.90
N ARG A 67 7.63 -3.67 11.11
CA ARG A 67 7.06 -2.72 12.08
C ARG A 67 7.54 -1.29 11.86
N GLN A 68 7.69 -0.91 10.59
CA GLN A 68 8.11 0.45 10.23
C GLN A 68 6.95 1.43 10.14
N TYR A 69 5.74 0.95 10.41
CA TYR A 69 4.56 1.80 10.50
C TYR A 69 4.26 2.11 11.95
N SER A 70 4.16 3.39 12.29
CA SER A 70 3.76 3.81 13.64
C SER A 70 2.23 3.97 13.68
N GLU A 71 1.62 3.43 14.73
CA GLU A 71 0.16 3.44 14.88
C GLU A 71 -0.31 4.81 15.35
N ASN A 72 -0.42 5.76 14.41
CA ASN A 72 -0.87 7.12 14.72
C ASN A 72 -2.16 7.48 13.99
N GLY A 73 -2.88 6.48 13.49
CA GLY A 73 -4.17 6.69 12.84
C GLY A 73 -4.09 7.22 11.41
N LYS A 74 -2.92 7.19 10.81
CA LYS A 74 -2.70 7.77 9.48
C LYS A 74 -2.15 6.75 8.47
N PHE A 75 -2.71 5.54 8.49
CA PHE A 75 -2.24 4.49 7.59
C PHE A 75 -2.29 4.92 6.12
N SER A 76 -3.41 5.52 5.69
CA SER A 76 -3.58 5.93 4.30
C SER A 76 -2.48 6.91 3.86
N SER A 77 -2.17 7.89 4.69
CA SER A 77 -1.12 8.88 4.39
C SER A 77 0.26 8.22 4.32
N TRP A 78 0.53 7.32 5.26
CA TRP A 78 1.80 6.58 5.28
C TRP A 78 1.96 5.74 4.02
N MET A 79 0.90 5.02 3.64
CA MET A 79 0.90 4.17 2.45
C MET A 79 1.10 5.01 1.18
N MET A 80 0.35 6.11 1.04
CA MET A 80 0.45 6.95 -0.16
C MET A 80 1.81 7.63 -0.28
N ARG A 81 2.49 7.86 0.84
CA ARG A 81 3.87 8.37 0.80
C ARG A 81 4.82 7.35 0.18
N ILE A 82 4.64 6.07 0.51
CA ILE A 82 5.44 4.99 -0.09
C ILE A 82 5.20 4.96 -1.60
N VAL A 83 3.93 5.04 -2.02
CA VAL A 83 3.55 5.05 -3.44
C VAL A 83 4.22 6.21 -4.16
N HIS A 84 4.08 7.41 -3.61
CA HIS A 84 4.62 8.62 -4.21
C HIS A 84 6.14 8.56 -4.34
N ASN A 85 6.82 8.13 -3.28
CA ASN A 85 8.28 8.03 -3.29
C ASN A 85 8.77 6.98 -4.30
N HIS A 86 8.03 5.87 -4.44
CA HIS A 86 8.38 4.85 -5.41
C HIS A 86 8.29 5.41 -6.84
N LEU A 87 7.27 6.20 -7.15
CA LEU A 87 7.12 6.84 -8.44
C LEU A 87 8.24 7.84 -8.72
N ILE A 88 8.61 8.63 -7.72
CA ILE A 88 9.73 9.57 -7.86
C ILE A 88 11.01 8.82 -8.18
N ASP A 89 11.30 7.74 -7.47
CA ASP A 89 12.48 6.92 -7.72
C ASP A 89 12.46 6.34 -9.12
N TYR A 90 11.30 5.86 -9.56
CA TYR A 90 11.16 5.34 -10.92
C TYR A 90 11.50 6.41 -11.96
N TYR A 91 10.96 7.62 -11.81
CA TYR A 91 11.20 8.70 -12.76
C TYR A 91 12.67 9.11 -12.77
N ARG A 92 13.33 9.12 -11.62
CA ARG A 92 14.75 9.44 -11.53
C ARG A 92 15.61 8.46 -12.33
N THR A 93 15.32 7.17 -12.22
CA THR A 93 16.09 6.14 -12.90
C THR A 93 15.77 6.07 -14.39
N SER A 94 14.53 6.43 -14.77
CA SER A 94 14.08 6.35 -16.17
C SER A 94 14.61 7.49 -17.03
N THR A 95 14.97 8.61 -16.44
CA THR A 95 15.41 9.80 -17.16
C THR A 95 16.93 9.89 -17.28
N ALA A 96 17.62 8.92 -16.72
CA ALA A 96 19.08 8.90 -16.76
C ALA A 96 19.61 8.50 -18.13
#